data_127393c33010a06ff1a3c9f77e58129c
#
_entry.id   127393c33010a06ff1a3c9f77e58129c
#
_cell.length_a   1.000
_cell.length_b   1.000
_cell.length_c   1.000
_cell.angle_alpha   90.00
_cell.angle_beta   90.00
_cell.angle_gamma   90.00
#
_symmetry.space_group_name_H-M   'P 1'
#
loop_
_entity.id
_entity.type
_entity.pdbx_description
1 polymer ?
#
loop_
_entity_poly.entity_id
_entity_poly.type
_entity_poly.pdbx_seq_one_letter_code
_entity_poly.pdbx_strand_id
1 'polypeptide(L)'
;ESAMGRLVNRQLWPLSLRELAQSRGKGKTIQNLGWHMVYGLFPEVCNKPEEAADTLTDYVDSLLFKDLFALAGVRMPLPFENLVKHLALNIGSEVSFDGLAREVGLARNTVEQYVRLLEECFIVKVCPSYARNPGNALKKGRKIYFCDTGIRNAVIKNFDPLSSREDAGALWENFFYMERIKLHSQLRDLTEVYFWRTTGRSPREIDLVEVGPKKINAFECKLSPTAP
;
A
#
# COMPACT_ATOMS: atom_id res chain seq x y z
N GLU A 1 12.09 29.28 18.55
CA GLU A 1 13.07 29.40 17.46
C GLU A 1 12.67 28.48 16.31
N SER A 2 12.66 29.03 15.08
CA SER A 2 12.32 28.25 13.86
C SER A 2 13.41 27.20 13.62
N ALA A 3 12.99 25.92 13.49
CA ALA A 3 13.88 24.82 13.13
C ALA A 3 14.16 24.75 11.59
N MET A 4 13.74 25.77 10.83
CA MET A 4 13.93 25.84 9.39
C MET A 4 15.41 25.68 9.01
N GLY A 5 15.71 24.76 8.11
CA GLY A 5 17.06 24.42 7.67
C GLY A 5 17.88 23.48 8.58
N ARG A 6 17.30 23.09 9.76
CA ARG A 6 17.95 22.17 10.71
C ARG A 6 17.25 20.81 10.85
N LEU A 7 16.05 20.67 10.26
CA LEU A 7 15.27 19.43 10.30
C LEU A 7 15.33 18.74 8.93
N VAL A 8 15.63 17.46 8.95
CA VAL A 8 15.52 16.58 7.80
C VAL A 8 14.49 15.51 8.13
N ASN A 9 13.33 15.57 7.50
CA ASN A 9 12.33 14.54 7.65
C ASN A 9 12.79 13.26 6.94
N ARG A 10 12.67 12.13 7.65
CA ARG A 10 12.94 10.79 7.13
C ARG A 10 11.69 9.96 7.32
N GLN A 11 11.26 9.29 6.26
CA GLN A 11 10.22 8.27 6.35
C GLN A 11 10.87 6.92 6.57
N LEU A 12 10.46 6.23 7.63
CA LEU A 12 10.87 4.88 7.92
C LEU A 12 9.77 3.93 7.46
N TRP A 13 10.03 3.26 6.36
CA TRP A 13 9.18 2.21 5.81
C TRP A 13 9.49 0.85 6.45
N PRO A 14 8.59 -0.13 6.38
CA PRO A 14 8.98 -1.54 6.58
C PRO A 14 10.18 -1.88 5.69
N LEU A 15 10.90 -2.94 6.02
CA LEU A 15 12.08 -3.37 5.25
C LEU A 15 11.76 -3.48 3.76
N SER A 16 12.72 -3.19 2.91
CA SER A 16 12.65 -3.50 1.48
C SER A 16 13.29 -4.86 1.19
N LEU A 17 12.93 -5.48 0.07
CA LEU A 17 13.63 -6.68 -0.41
C LEU A 17 15.12 -6.45 -0.58
N ARG A 18 15.53 -5.22 -0.94
CA ARG A 18 16.93 -4.84 -1.07
C ARG A 18 17.66 -4.93 0.28
N GLU A 19 17.09 -4.40 1.36
CA GLU A 19 17.65 -4.45 2.70
C GLU A 19 17.71 -5.89 3.21
N LEU A 20 16.66 -6.69 2.99
CA LEU A 20 16.67 -8.12 3.30
C LEU A 20 17.76 -8.88 2.52
N ALA A 21 17.90 -8.60 1.22
CA ALA A 21 18.92 -9.23 0.39
C ALA A 21 20.35 -8.88 0.84
N GLN A 22 20.56 -7.66 1.32
CA GLN A 22 21.84 -7.25 1.92
C GLN A 22 22.12 -7.96 3.26
N SER A 23 21.10 -8.16 4.09
CA SER A 23 21.22 -8.79 5.41
C SER A 23 21.24 -10.31 5.36
N ARG A 24 20.39 -10.95 4.53
CA ARG A 24 20.12 -12.40 4.55
C ARG A 24 20.60 -13.13 3.30
N GLY A 25 21.12 -12.40 2.32
CA GLY A 25 21.53 -12.93 1.02
C GLY A 25 20.39 -12.92 -0.02
N LYS A 26 20.73 -12.57 -1.26
CA LYS A 26 19.77 -12.44 -2.39
C LYS A 26 19.02 -13.73 -2.67
N GLY A 27 19.71 -14.87 -2.69
CA GLY A 27 19.08 -16.18 -2.98
C GLY A 27 17.98 -16.52 -1.99
N LYS A 28 18.25 -16.40 -0.69
CA LYS A 28 17.29 -16.67 0.38
C LYS A 28 16.09 -15.70 0.33
N THR A 29 16.35 -14.43 0.04
CA THR A 29 15.27 -13.42 -0.08
C THR A 29 14.32 -13.73 -1.24
N ILE A 30 14.86 -14.13 -2.40
CA ILE A 30 14.04 -14.50 -3.56
C ILE A 30 13.27 -15.79 -3.29
N GLN A 31 13.90 -16.79 -2.70
CA GLN A 31 13.25 -18.07 -2.35
C GLN A 31 12.05 -17.86 -1.42
N ASN A 32 12.11 -16.89 -0.51
CA ASN A 32 11.04 -16.57 0.43
C ASN A 32 10.11 -15.43 -0.05
N LEU A 33 10.16 -15.04 -1.35
CA LEU A 33 9.36 -13.93 -1.85
C LEU A 33 7.87 -14.11 -1.59
N GLY A 34 7.34 -15.31 -1.83
CA GLY A 34 5.94 -15.62 -1.58
C GLY A 34 5.54 -15.44 -0.10
N TRP A 35 6.42 -15.86 0.81
CA TRP A 35 6.24 -15.64 2.24
C TRP A 35 6.21 -14.14 2.57
N HIS A 36 7.16 -13.36 2.03
CA HIS A 36 7.21 -11.91 2.23
C HIS A 36 5.99 -11.17 1.66
N MET A 37 5.42 -11.67 0.58
CA MET A 37 4.17 -11.12 0.04
C MET A 37 2.97 -11.39 0.98
N VAL A 38 2.95 -12.53 1.66
CA VAL A 38 1.86 -12.89 2.57
C VAL A 38 2.00 -12.20 3.93
N TYR A 39 3.20 -12.23 4.52
CA TYR A 39 3.44 -11.74 5.88
C TYR A 39 4.07 -10.35 5.95
N GLY A 40 4.38 -9.74 4.81
CA GLY A 40 4.97 -8.40 4.76
C GLY A 40 6.46 -8.37 5.16
N LEU A 41 6.90 -7.16 5.48
CA LEU A 41 8.32 -6.84 5.67
C LEU A 41 8.59 -6.04 6.96
N PHE A 42 7.71 -6.12 7.96
CA PHE A 42 8.02 -5.57 9.26
C PHE A 42 9.23 -6.30 9.88
N PRO A 43 10.19 -5.57 10.50
CA PRO A 43 11.40 -6.18 11.06
C PRO A 43 11.10 -7.30 12.06
N GLU A 44 10.13 -7.10 12.96
CA GLU A 44 9.74 -8.11 13.95
C GLU A 44 9.20 -9.37 13.28
N VAL A 45 8.27 -9.22 12.34
CA VAL A 45 7.70 -10.33 11.55
C VAL A 45 8.79 -11.10 10.79
N CYS A 46 9.72 -10.36 10.17
CA CYS A 46 10.83 -10.99 9.47
C CYS A 46 11.80 -11.73 10.40
N ASN A 47 11.93 -11.32 11.67
CA ASN A 47 12.85 -11.94 12.64
C ASN A 47 12.23 -13.11 13.39
N LYS A 48 10.88 -13.17 13.48
CA LYS A 48 10.11 -14.20 14.15
C LYS A 48 9.04 -14.78 13.23
N PRO A 49 9.42 -15.50 12.18
CA PRO A 49 8.46 -15.97 11.17
C PRO A 49 7.39 -16.94 11.73
N GLU A 50 7.68 -17.65 12.81
CA GLU A 50 6.76 -18.53 13.50
C GLU A 50 5.63 -17.80 14.23
N GLU A 51 5.84 -16.54 14.65
CA GLU A 51 4.88 -15.68 15.33
C GLU A 51 4.23 -14.66 14.36
N ALA A 52 4.53 -14.74 13.06
CA ALA A 52 4.23 -13.69 12.10
C ALA A 52 2.73 -13.33 12.02
N ALA A 53 1.85 -14.33 11.99
CA ALA A 53 0.40 -14.10 11.90
C ALA A 53 -0.16 -13.46 13.18
N ASP A 54 0.29 -13.92 14.35
CA ASP A 54 -0.14 -13.40 15.64
C ASP A 54 0.36 -11.96 15.83
N THR A 55 1.64 -11.70 15.55
CA THR A 55 2.24 -10.35 15.59
C THR A 55 1.47 -9.36 14.70
N LEU A 56 1.14 -9.76 13.47
CA LEU A 56 0.40 -8.89 12.55
C LEU A 56 -1.04 -8.66 13.00
N THR A 57 -1.68 -9.66 13.57
CA THR A 57 -3.03 -9.55 14.11
C THR A 57 -3.05 -8.59 15.29
N ASP A 58 -2.11 -8.71 16.21
CA ASP A 58 -1.96 -7.82 17.36
C ASP A 58 -1.66 -6.37 16.90
N TYR A 59 -0.88 -6.18 15.85
CA TYR A 59 -0.65 -4.85 15.27
C TYR A 59 -1.93 -4.22 14.73
N VAL A 60 -2.75 -4.98 14.03
CA VAL A 60 -4.04 -4.47 13.51
C VAL A 60 -4.99 -4.14 14.65
N ASP A 61 -5.12 -5.01 15.65
CA ASP A 61 -6.06 -4.82 16.74
C ASP A 61 -5.63 -3.69 17.71
N SER A 62 -4.33 -3.55 17.97
CA SER A 62 -3.81 -2.53 18.89
C SER A 62 -3.54 -1.20 18.19
N LEU A 63 -2.66 -1.18 17.19
CA LEU A 63 -2.22 0.07 16.56
C LEU A 63 -3.28 0.65 15.63
N LEU A 64 -3.91 -0.19 14.79
CA LEU A 64 -4.83 0.30 13.79
C LEU A 64 -6.20 0.66 14.38
N PHE A 65 -6.73 -0.17 15.27
CA PHE A 65 -8.08 0.03 15.76
C PHE A 65 -8.15 0.74 17.13
N LYS A 66 -7.23 0.49 18.07
CA LYS A 66 -7.27 1.16 19.37
C LYS A 66 -6.57 2.51 19.35
N ASP A 67 -5.31 2.54 18.92
CA ASP A 67 -4.48 3.75 19.01
C ASP A 67 -4.91 4.82 18.02
N LEU A 68 -5.27 4.45 16.79
CA LEU A 68 -5.82 5.40 15.82
C LEU A 68 -7.15 6.00 16.26
N PHE A 69 -8.03 5.22 16.89
CA PHE A 69 -9.28 5.77 17.45
C PHE A 69 -9.02 6.76 18.54
N ALA A 70 -8.08 6.47 19.44
CA ALA A 70 -7.73 7.35 20.54
C ALA A 70 -7.06 8.65 20.08
N LEU A 71 -6.09 8.56 19.16
CA LEU A 71 -5.30 9.70 18.68
C LEU A 71 -6.08 10.61 17.73
N ALA A 72 -6.88 10.05 16.86
CA ALA A 72 -7.55 10.80 15.80
C ALA A 72 -8.99 11.20 16.13
N GLY A 73 -9.48 10.87 17.32
CA GLY A 73 -10.85 11.16 17.73
C GLY A 73 -11.89 10.55 16.76
N VAL A 74 -11.63 9.34 16.26
CA VAL A 74 -12.56 8.64 15.36
C VAL A 74 -13.89 8.45 16.07
N ARG A 75 -14.92 9.18 15.62
CA ARG A 75 -16.24 9.19 16.24
C ARG A 75 -17.08 7.96 15.92
N MET A 76 -16.73 7.25 14.87
CA MET A 76 -17.49 6.11 14.33
C MET A 76 -16.53 4.93 14.07
N PRO A 77 -16.18 4.14 15.12
CA PRO A 77 -15.22 3.04 14.99
C PRO A 77 -15.64 1.99 13.95
N LEU A 78 -16.85 1.48 14.02
CA LEU A 78 -17.31 0.42 13.12
C LEU A 78 -17.32 0.83 11.63
N PRO A 79 -17.84 2.01 11.21
CA PRO A 79 -17.68 2.47 9.83
C PRO A 79 -16.22 2.65 9.38
N PHE A 80 -15.33 3.06 10.29
CA PHE A 80 -13.90 3.15 10.00
C PHE A 80 -13.29 1.76 9.76
N GLU A 81 -13.57 0.77 10.62
CA GLU A 81 -13.14 -0.61 10.43
C GLU A 81 -13.66 -1.18 9.11
N ASN A 82 -14.92 -0.92 8.78
CA ASN A 82 -15.51 -1.32 7.50
C ASN A 82 -14.81 -0.68 6.30
N LEU A 83 -14.42 0.61 6.42
CA LEU A 83 -13.61 1.28 5.40
C LEU A 83 -12.25 0.59 5.21
N VAL A 84 -11.53 0.31 6.29
CA VAL A 84 -10.22 -0.36 6.23
C VAL A 84 -10.35 -1.76 5.61
N LYS A 85 -11.36 -2.52 6.00
CA LYS A 85 -11.65 -3.86 5.42
C LYS A 85 -11.99 -3.76 3.93
N HIS A 86 -12.84 -2.78 3.56
CA HIS A 86 -13.19 -2.55 2.15
C HIS A 86 -11.95 -2.23 1.31
N LEU A 87 -11.07 -1.35 1.80
CA LEU A 87 -9.80 -1.03 1.14
C LEU A 87 -8.91 -2.27 1.02
N ALA A 88 -8.83 -3.10 2.05
CA ALA A 88 -8.03 -4.32 2.05
C ALA A 88 -8.55 -5.38 1.08
N LEU A 89 -9.86 -5.51 0.93
CA LEU A 89 -10.47 -6.44 -0.02
C LEU A 89 -10.32 -5.97 -1.48
N ASN A 90 -10.21 -4.66 -1.71
CA ASN A 90 -10.18 -4.04 -3.04
C ASN A 90 -8.81 -3.43 -3.38
N ILE A 91 -7.70 -3.98 -2.87
CA ILE A 91 -6.35 -3.50 -3.22
C ILE A 91 -6.13 -3.58 -4.74
N GLY A 92 -5.39 -2.60 -5.29
CA GLY A 92 -5.12 -2.52 -6.72
C GLY A 92 -6.31 -2.07 -7.57
N SER A 93 -7.52 -1.98 -7.02
CA SER A 93 -8.70 -1.50 -7.73
C SER A 93 -8.78 0.02 -7.69
N GLU A 94 -9.29 0.61 -8.78
CA GLU A 94 -9.58 2.04 -8.83
C GLU A 94 -10.80 2.36 -7.96
N VAL A 95 -10.66 3.31 -7.05
CA VAL A 95 -11.72 3.75 -6.15
C VAL A 95 -11.97 5.25 -6.24
N SER A 96 -13.18 5.67 -5.90
CA SER A 96 -13.53 7.07 -5.67
C SER A 96 -14.03 7.25 -4.22
N PHE A 97 -13.80 8.41 -3.64
CA PHE A 97 -14.31 8.68 -2.29
C PHE A 97 -15.83 8.66 -2.20
N ASP A 98 -16.54 9.04 -3.28
CA ASP A 98 -18.00 8.93 -3.36
C ASP A 98 -18.47 7.46 -3.42
N GLY A 99 -17.72 6.60 -4.12
CA GLY A 99 -17.96 5.15 -4.14
C GLY A 99 -17.79 4.54 -2.76
N LEU A 100 -16.61 4.75 -2.16
CA LEU A 100 -16.30 4.28 -0.81
C LEU A 100 -17.32 4.76 0.23
N ALA A 101 -17.72 6.03 0.15
CA ALA A 101 -18.70 6.62 1.09
C ALA A 101 -20.04 5.87 1.06
N ARG A 102 -20.52 5.50 -0.13
CA ARG A 102 -21.75 4.72 -0.30
C ARG A 102 -21.62 3.30 0.24
N GLU A 103 -20.47 2.65 -0.03
CA GLU A 103 -20.20 1.27 0.40
C GLU A 103 -20.14 1.12 1.94
N VAL A 104 -19.56 2.12 2.61
CA VAL A 104 -19.33 2.04 4.07
C VAL A 104 -20.34 2.87 4.89
N GLY A 105 -21.30 3.55 4.25
CA GLY A 105 -22.31 4.34 4.94
C GLY A 105 -21.78 5.60 5.61
N LEU A 106 -20.76 6.25 5.03
CA LEU A 106 -20.14 7.47 5.54
C LEU A 106 -20.35 8.66 4.58
N ALA A 107 -20.16 9.88 5.09
CA ALA A 107 -20.06 11.05 4.22
C ALA A 107 -18.71 11.03 3.46
N ARG A 108 -18.69 11.50 2.21
CA ARG A 108 -17.49 11.58 1.38
C ARG A 108 -16.31 12.25 2.11
N ASN A 109 -16.57 13.40 2.73
CA ASN A 109 -15.52 14.16 3.44
C ASN A 109 -14.93 13.36 4.61
N THR A 110 -15.75 12.54 5.29
CA THR A 110 -15.29 11.65 6.37
C THR A 110 -14.39 10.56 5.83
N VAL A 111 -14.77 9.94 4.70
CA VAL A 111 -13.91 8.95 4.03
C VAL A 111 -12.58 9.56 3.62
N GLU A 112 -12.60 10.76 3.03
CA GLU A 112 -11.37 11.46 2.63
C GLU A 112 -10.46 11.75 3.84
N GLN A 113 -11.03 12.18 4.96
CA GLN A 113 -10.29 12.39 6.21
C GLN A 113 -9.71 11.08 6.75
N TYR A 114 -10.47 10.00 6.75
CA TYR A 114 -10.01 8.70 7.24
C TYR A 114 -8.92 8.10 6.34
N VAL A 115 -9.05 8.20 5.02
CA VAL A 115 -7.98 7.75 4.11
C VAL A 115 -6.71 8.58 4.30
N ARG A 116 -6.83 9.90 4.48
CA ARG A 116 -5.68 10.76 4.79
C ARG A 116 -5.02 10.34 6.11
N LEU A 117 -5.80 10.10 7.15
CA LEU A 117 -5.30 9.62 8.42
C LEU A 117 -4.53 8.30 8.28
N LEU A 118 -5.09 7.33 7.57
CA LEU A 118 -4.42 6.06 7.29
C LEU A 118 -3.10 6.27 6.51
N GLU A 119 -3.05 7.25 5.61
CA GLU A 119 -1.83 7.58 4.85
C GLU A 119 -0.79 8.26 5.76
N GLU A 120 -1.18 9.18 6.61
CA GLU A 120 -0.31 9.85 7.58
C GLU A 120 0.28 8.86 8.62
N CYS A 121 -0.48 7.82 8.96
CA CYS A 121 -0.04 6.74 9.85
C CYS A 121 0.68 5.59 9.12
N PHE A 122 1.00 5.73 7.85
CA PHE A 122 1.72 4.72 7.05
C PHE A 122 1.02 3.35 6.97
N ILE A 123 -0.30 3.33 7.08
CA ILE A 123 -1.10 2.11 6.88
C ILE A 123 -1.37 1.91 5.39
N VAL A 124 -1.74 2.98 4.70
CA VAL A 124 -1.99 2.95 3.26
C VAL A 124 -1.18 4.02 2.52
N LYS A 125 -1.07 3.85 1.21
CA LYS A 125 -0.53 4.84 0.27
C LYS A 125 -1.51 5.05 -0.86
N VAL A 126 -1.89 6.30 -1.09
CA VAL A 126 -2.75 6.68 -2.21
C VAL A 126 -1.88 6.81 -3.47
N CYS A 127 -2.24 6.05 -4.50
CA CYS A 127 -1.66 6.14 -5.84
C CYS A 127 -2.61 6.93 -6.74
N PRO A 128 -2.26 8.15 -7.16
CA PRO A 128 -3.09 8.93 -8.06
C PRO A 128 -3.00 8.41 -9.50
N SER A 129 -4.03 8.70 -10.30
CA SER A 129 -3.98 8.46 -11.74
C SER A 129 -3.07 9.47 -12.43
N TYR A 130 -2.17 8.99 -13.28
CA TYR A 130 -1.36 9.87 -14.12
C TYR A 130 -2.23 10.67 -15.09
N ALA A 131 -2.03 11.96 -15.13
CA ALA A 131 -2.65 12.85 -16.10
C ALA A 131 -1.63 13.91 -16.54
N ARG A 132 -1.53 14.16 -17.85
CA ARG A 132 -0.66 15.20 -18.39
C ARG A 132 -0.99 16.59 -17.84
N ASN A 133 -2.28 16.83 -17.51
CA ASN A 133 -2.73 18.04 -16.84
C ASN A 133 -3.04 17.72 -15.37
N PRO A 134 -2.31 18.28 -14.38
CA PRO A 134 -2.52 18.00 -12.95
C PRO A 134 -3.94 18.26 -12.45
N GLY A 135 -4.63 19.28 -12.99
CA GLY A 135 -6.03 19.59 -12.63
C GLY A 135 -7.02 18.46 -12.97
N ASN A 136 -6.68 17.63 -13.96
CA ASN A 136 -7.48 16.48 -14.33
C ASN A 136 -7.17 15.24 -13.46
N ALA A 137 -5.97 15.15 -12.90
CA ALA A 137 -5.59 14.05 -12.00
C ALA A 137 -6.45 14.02 -10.73
N LEU A 138 -6.78 15.19 -10.18
CA LEU A 138 -7.63 15.32 -8.97
C LEU A 138 -9.05 14.80 -9.16
N LYS A 139 -9.58 14.81 -10.41
CA LYS A 139 -10.94 14.36 -10.75
C LYS A 139 -11.00 12.89 -11.13
N LYS A 140 -9.84 12.25 -11.37
CA LYS A 140 -9.76 10.83 -11.72
C LYS A 140 -9.77 9.96 -10.46
N GLY A 141 -10.05 8.67 -10.67
CA GLY A 141 -9.95 7.67 -9.61
C GLY A 141 -8.53 7.55 -9.04
N ARG A 142 -8.41 6.83 -7.99
CA ARG A 142 -7.16 6.54 -7.29
C ARG A 142 -7.11 5.07 -6.94
N LYS A 143 -5.93 4.50 -6.88
CA LYS A 143 -5.72 3.20 -6.25
C LYS A 143 -5.20 3.42 -4.83
N ILE A 144 -5.54 2.52 -3.92
CA ILE A 144 -5.07 2.57 -2.54
C ILE A 144 -4.35 1.26 -2.27
N TYR A 145 -3.08 1.36 -1.87
CA TYR A 145 -2.22 0.24 -1.52
C TYR A 145 -1.91 0.26 -0.03
N PHE A 146 -1.76 -0.88 0.58
CA PHE A 146 -1.25 -0.98 1.94
C PHE A 146 0.27 -0.84 1.94
N CYS A 147 0.79 -0.09 2.91
CA CYS A 147 2.24 0.12 3.05
C CYS A 147 2.98 -1.19 3.39
N ASP A 148 2.26 -2.16 3.96
CA ASP A 148 2.74 -3.51 4.18
C ASP A 148 1.62 -4.52 3.87
N THR A 149 1.95 -5.55 3.10
CA THR A 149 0.99 -6.57 2.69
C THR A 149 0.59 -7.51 3.82
N GLY A 150 1.45 -7.68 4.83
CA GLY A 150 1.12 -8.44 6.04
C GLY A 150 0.01 -7.76 6.86
N ILE A 151 0.08 -6.44 7.04
CA ILE A 151 -0.99 -5.66 7.67
C ILE A 151 -2.30 -5.80 6.88
N ARG A 152 -2.25 -5.68 5.55
CA ARG A 152 -3.42 -5.89 4.69
C ARG A 152 -4.05 -7.27 4.92
N ASN A 153 -3.22 -8.30 4.96
CA ASN A 153 -3.67 -9.69 5.13
C ASN A 153 -4.22 -9.94 6.53
N ALA A 154 -3.65 -9.33 7.56
CA ALA A 154 -4.18 -9.36 8.93
C ALA A 154 -5.57 -8.70 9.02
N VAL A 155 -5.79 -7.55 8.35
CA VAL A 155 -7.10 -6.88 8.29
C VAL A 155 -8.19 -7.80 7.76
N ILE A 156 -7.89 -8.59 6.72
CA ILE A 156 -8.86 -9.54 6.14
C ILE A 156 -8.74 -10.96 6.72
N LYS A 157 -7.84 -11.15 7.70
CA LYS A 157 -7.59 -12.45 8.37
C LYS A 157 -7.28 -13.58 7.38
N ASN A 158 -6.47 -13.30 6.35
CA ASN A 158 -6.10 -14.28 5.35
C ASN A 158 -4.58 -14.33 5.16
N PHE A 159 -3.96 -15.37 5.70
CA PHE A 159 -2.54 -15.71 5.56
C PHE A 159 -2.30 -16.95 4.70
N ASP A 160 -3.26 -17.33 3.87
CA ASP A 160 -3.13 -18.46 2.96
C ASP A 160 -1.95 -18.29 2.00
N PRO A 161 -1.31 -19.39 1.61
CA PRO A 161 -0.24 -19.36 0.61
C PRO A 161 -0.71 -18.76 -0.71
N LEU A 162 0.19 -18.08 -1.45
CA LEU A 162 -0.14 -17.44 -2.73
C LEU A 162 -0.79 -18.37 -3.74
N SER A 163 -0.42 -19.66 -3.72
CA SER A 163 -0.95 -20.67 -4.64
C SER A 163 -2.45 -20.98 -4.47
N SER A 164 -3.02 -20.66 -3.31
CA SER A 164 -4.44 -20.88 -3.00
C SER A 164 -5.26 -19.59 -3.00
N ARG A 165 -4.65 -18.43 -3.34
CA ARG A 165 -5.28 -17.11 -3.25
C ARG A 165 -5.75 -16.62 -4.62
N GLU A 166 -6.99 -16.19 -4.69
CA GLU A 166 -7.56 -15.54 -5.88
C GLU A 166 -7.00 -14.10 -6.07
N ASP A 167 -6.63 -13.43 -4.97
CA ASP A 167 -6.11 -12.06 -4.96
C ASP A 167 -4.58 -11.98 -5.09
N ALA A 168 -3.90 -13.07 -5.39
CA ALA A 168 -2.42 -13.11 -5.47
C ALA A 168 -1.85 -12.08 -6.47
N GLY A 169 -2.53 -11.82 -7.58
CA GLY A 169 -2.14 -10.80 -8.57
C GLY A 169 -2.20 -9.38 -7.98
N ALA A 170 -3.29 -9.02 -7.31
CA ALA A 170 -3.46 -7.72 -6.66
C ALA A 170 -2.48 -7.55 -5.48
N LEU A 171 -2.21 -8.63 -4.74
CA LEU A 171 -1.22 -8.63 -3.67
C LEU A 171 0.19 -8.40 -4.21
N TRP A 172 0.54 -9.00 -5.36
CA TRP A 172 1.79 -8.76 -6.08
C TRP A 172 1.90 -7.30 -6.52
N GLU A 173 0.86 -6.74 -7.12
CA GLU A 173 0.82 -5.34 -7.55
C GLU A 173 1.05 -4.39 -6.36
N ASN A 174 0.37 -4.61 -5.23
CA ASN A 174 0.56 -3.84 -4.01
C ASN A 174 2.01 -3.95 -3.49
N PHE A 175 2.53 -5.17 -3.42
CA PHE A 175 3.88 -5.43 -2.94
C PHE A 175 4.91 -4.73 -3.83
N PHE A 176 4.80 -4.87 -5.14
CA PHE A 176 5.68 -4.24 -6.13
C PHE A 176 5.60 -2.70 -6.05
N TYR A 177 4.40 -2.13 -5.98
CA TYR A 177 4.20 -0.70 -5.81
C TYR A 177 4.97 -0.18 -4.59
N MET A 178 4.82 -0.82 -3.44
CA MET A 178 5.51 -0.39 -2.22
C MET A 178 7.03 -0.56 -2.29
N GLU A 179 7.54 -1.59 -2.94
CA GLU A 179 8.98 -1.74 -3.17
C GLU A 179 9.53 -0.60 -4.04
N ARG A 180 8.75 -0.09 -5.02
CA ARG A 180 9.14 1.09 -5.81
C ARG A 180 9.13 2.36 -4.98
N ILE A 181 8.11 2.58 -4.14
CA ILE A 181 8.05 3.72 -3.20
C ILE A 181 9.26 3.71 -2.24
N LYS A 182 9.57 2.56 -1.64
CA LYS A 182 10.74 2.40 -0.76
C LYS A 182 12.05 2.70 -1.49
N LEU A 183 12.20 2.22 -2.72
CA LEU A 183 13.38 2.47 -3.54
C LEU A 183 13.59 3.97 -3.78
N HIS A 184 12.56 4.70 -4.24
CA HIS A 184 12.65 6.14 -4.50
C HIS A 184 12.90 6.93 -3.21
N SER A 185 12.29 6.52 -2.10
CA SER A 185 12.57 7.08 -0.77
C SER A 185 14.04 6.91 -0.35
N GLN A 186 14.62 5.72 -0.58
CA GLN A 186 16.04 5.44 -0.28
C GLN A 186 16.99 6.23 -1.20
N LEU A 187 16.67 6.31 -2.50
CA LEU A 187 17.45 7.05 -3.49
C LEU A 187 17.30 8.57 -3.33
N ARG A 188 16.26 9.03 -2.65
CA ARG A 188 15.90 10.45 -2.48
C ARG A 188 15.79 11.15 -3.83
N ASP A 189 15.31 10.45 -4.82
CA ASP A 189 15.02 11.04 -6.11
C ASP A 189 13.64 11.72 -6.11
N LEU A 190 13.38 12.51 -7.14
CA LEU A 190 12.11 13.24 -7.31
C LEU A 190 11.11 12.46 -8.16
N THR A 191 11.22 11.14 -8.18
CA THR A 191 10.31 10.29 -8.96
C THR A 191 8.98 10.15 -8.23
N GLU A 192 7.90 10.49 -8.91
CA GLU A 192 6.54 10.28 -8.46
C GLU A 192 5.96 9.03 -9.11
N VAL A 193 5.11 8.32 -8.38
CA VAL A 193 4.55 7.04 -8.79
C VAL A 193 3.04 7.16 -8.95
N TYR A 194 2.54 6.72 -10.09
CA TYR A 194 1.14 6.81 -10.53
C TYR A 194 0.69 5.47 -11.11
N PHE A 195 -0.61 5.29 -11.31
CA PHE A 195 -1.15 4.37 -12.31
C PHE A 195 -1.70 5.17 -13.49
N TRP A 196 -1.96 4.50 -14.63
CA TRP A 196 -2.57 5.17 -15.76
C TRP A 196 -3.69 4.32 -16.34
N ARG A 197 -4.81 4.96 -16.67
CA ARG A 197 -5.95 4.31 -17.29
C ARG A 197 -6.65 5.24 -18.28
N THR A 198 -7.07 4.66 -19.42
CA THR A 198 -7.96 5.33 -20.36
C THR A 198 -9.41 5.22 -19.90
N THR A 199 -10.21 6.23 -20.26
CA THR A 199 -11.67 6.19 -20.15
C THR A 199 -12.25 5.66 -21.45
N GLY A 200 -13.39 4.92 -21.43
CA GLY A 200 -14.09 4.45 -22.62
C GLY A 200 -14.59 3.00 -22.50
N ARG A 201 -15.10 2.47 -23.61
CA ARG A 201 -15.71 1.12 -23.65
C ARG A 201 -14.69 -0.02 -23.50
N SER A 202 -13.43 0.23 -23.83
CA SER A 202 -12.33 -0.74 -23.68
C SER A 202 -11.16 -0.04 -23.00
N PRO A 203 -11.20 0.12 -21.67
CA PRO A 203 -10.18 0.83 -20.94
C PRO A 203 -8.86 0.04 -21.04
N ARG A 204 -7.76 0.78 -21.29
CA ARG A 204 -6.39 0.27 -21.17
C ARG A 204 -5.82 0.80 -19.87
N GLU A 205 -5.03 -0.02 -19.20
CA GLU A 205 -4.41 0.31 -17.93
C GLU A 205 -2.91 0.03 -17.97
N ILE A 206 -2.17 0.80 -17.20
CA ILE A 206 -0.78 0.53 -16.83
C ILE A 206 -0.76 0.59 -15.31
N ASP A 207 -0.35 -0.50 -14.69
CA ASP A 207 -0.45 -0.67 -13.24
C ASP A 207 0.42 0.34 -12.50
N LEU A 208 1.61 0.65 -13.03
CA LEU A 208 2.53 1.57 -12.40
C LEU A 208 3.27 2.42 -13.42
N VAL A 209 3.25 3.74 -13.21
CA VAL A 209 3.95 4.74 -14.03
C VAL A 209 4.83 5.58 -13.10
N GLU A 210 6.13 5.51 -13.29
CA GLU A 210 7.11 6.34 -12.59
C GLU A 210 7.46 7.56 -13.44
N VAL A 211 7.28 8.73 -12.88
CA VAL A 211 7.57 10.00 -13.55
C VAL A 211 8.75 10.68 -12.82
N GLY A 212 9.91 10.51 -13.37
CA GLY A 212 11.12 11.17 -12.90
C GLY A 212 11.46 12.42 -13.73
N PRO A 213 12.45 13.19 -13.30
CA PRO A 213 12.83 14.45 -13.97
C PRO A 213 13.27 14.29 -15.45
N LYS A 214 13.78 13.11 -15.82
CA LYS A 214 14.36 12.88 -17.14
C LYS A 214 13.71 11.71 -17.91
N LYS A 215 12.91 10.89 -17.24
CA LYS A 215 12.34 9.68 -17.87
C LYS A 215 11.01 9.30 -17.23
N ILE A 216 10.21 8.62 -18.00
CA ILE A 216 9.00 7.93 -17.55
C ILE A 216 9.23 6.45 -17.75
N ASN A 217 8.99 5.65 -16.71
CA ASN A 217 8.98 4.19 -16.80
C ASN A 217 7.53 3.71 -16.60
N ALA A 218 7.17 2.63 -17.28
CA ALA A 218 5.85 2.01 -17.16
C ALA A 218 6.02 0.52 -16.88
N PHE A 219 5.20 -0.03 -15.98
CA PHE A 219 5.26 -1.42 -15.56
C PHE A 219 3.87 -2.03 -15.59
N GLU A 220 3.82 -3.26 -16.04
CA GLU A 220 2.67 -4.15 -15.98
C GLU A 220 2.99 -5.24 -14.97
N CYS A 221 2.15 -5.39 -13.94
CA CYS A 221 2.36 -6.34 -12.85
C CYS A 221 1.63 -7.64 -13.14
N LYS A 222 2.37 -8.70 -13.46
CA LYS A 222 1.79 -10.04 -13.66
C LYS A 222 2.47 -11.03 -12.74
N LEU A 223 1.69 -11.68 -11.90
CA LEU A 223 2.13 -12.85 -11.16
C LEU A 223 1.85 -14.06 -12.01
N SER A 224 2.86 -14.51 -12.78
CA SER A 224 2.77 -15.76 -13.53
C SER A 224 3.68 -16.79 -12.89
N PRO A 225 3.18 -17.98 -12.53
CA PRO A 225 4.03 -19.08 -12.08
C PRO A 225 4.94 -19.62 -13.18
N THR A 226 4.68 -19.23 -14.44
CA THR A 226 5.41 -19.67 -15.64
C THR A 226 6.15 -18.51 -16.34
N ALA A 227 6.26 -17.34 -15.70
CA ALA A 227 7.09 -16.28 -16.24
C ALA A 227 8.56 -16.68 -16.16
N PRO A 228 9.32 -16.63 -17.27
CA PRO A 228 10.74 -16.96 -17.29
C PRO A 228 11.58 -15.98 -16.46
#